data_e2a6c2eea45830977370056e31b2cba4
#
_entry.id   e2a6c2eea45830977370056e31b2cba4
#
_cell.length_a   1.000
_cell.length_b   1.000
_cell.length_c   1.000
_cell.angle_alpha   90.00
_cell.angle_beta   90.00
_cell.angle_gamma   90.00
#
_symmetry.space_group_name_H-M   'P 1'
#
loop_
_entity.id
_entity.type
_entity.pdbx_description
1 polymer ?
#
loop_
_entity_poly.entity_id
_entity_poly.type
_entity_poly.pdbx_seq_one_letter_code
_entity_poly.pdbx_strand_id
1 'polypeptide(L)'
;MACSNDDDEAPKEGYSQVTLKATAEGESETSSENSRLAAGVMSVSSFSVGTQDMEMKYVSQAEIDAGISIGDGLLETNLSAELGTEVSQEKSLQLIVDGESQVTVIGEGQTPNGHYTEVLFTLHQHAEGSAGSEMENKSLLIEGDVEGKSTQVWLAAEKQLRAVAASSQGYEVKGDTDLSVVFDLEAMFEGVDMDAALDANSDGVVEVGPDNIDGNAALYSQIESNLEGAVWLKNQ
;
A
#
# COMPACT_ATOMS: atom_id res chain seq x y z
N MET A 1 -38.57 -1.77 -23.39
CA MET A 1 -38.32 -0.66 -22.46
C MET A 1 -37.44 -1.22 -21.36
N ALA A 2 -36.15 -0.99 -21.43
CA ALA A 2 -35.20 -1.32 -20.39
C ALA A 2 -34.97 -0.03 -19.60
N CYS A 3 -35.41 -0.02 -18.35
CA CYS A 3 -35.01 1.02 -17.41
C CYS A 3 -33.61 0.65 -16.92
N SER A 4 -32.60 1.38 -17.37
CA SER A 4 -31.34 1.45 -16.67
C SER A 4 -31.56 2.35 -15.46
N ASN A 5 -31.55 1.76 -14.26
CA ASN A 5 -31.36 2.50 -13.05
C ASN A 5 -29.84 2.76 -12.95
N ASP A 6 -29.39 3.87 -13.50
CA ASP A 6 -28.20 4.54 -13.03
C ASP A 6 -28.63 5.32 -11.78
N ASP A 7 -28.55 4.66 -10.63
CA ASP A 7 -28.66 5.32 -9.32
C ASP A 7 -27.34 6.04 -9.03
N ASP A 8 -27.01 7.07 -9.80
CA ASP A 8 -26.08 8.13 -9.38
C ASP A 8 -26.81 8.98 -8.32
N GLU A 9 -26.93 8.44 -7.12
CA GLU A 9 -27.44 9.19 -5.98
C GLU A 9 -26.45 10.32 -5.68
N ALA A 10 -26.89 11.57 -5.84
CA ALA A 10 -26.05 12.73 -5.49
C ALA A 10 -25.53 12.59 -4.05
N PRO A 11 -24.27 12.97 -3.79
CA PRO A 11 -23.70 12.87 -2.45
C PRO A 11 -24.60 13.52 -1.39
N LYS A 12 -24.71 12.89 -0.22
CA LYS A 12 -25.41 13.48 0.92
C LYS A 12 -24.76 14.81 1.29
N GLU A 13 -25.55 15.78 1.78
CA GLU A 13 -25.00 17.04 2.25
C GLU A 13 -23.90 16.80 3.31
N GLY A 14 -22.70 17.37 3.12
CA GLY A 14 -21.54 17.16 3.97
C GLY A 14 -20.75 15.87 3.68
N TYR A 15 -21.05 15.17 2.58
CA TYR A 15 -20.31 14.00 2.12
C TYR A 15 -19.75 14.24 0.71
N SER A 16 -18.67 13.58 0.40
CA SER A 16 -18.02 13.59 -0.91
C SER A 16 -17.75 12.16 -1.38
N GLN A 17 -17.68 11.99 -2.70
CA GLN A 17 -17.26 10.73 -3.30
C GLN A 17 -15.75 10.61 -3.20
N VAL A 18 -15.25 9.49 -2.66
CA VAL A 18 -13.82 9.19 -2.56
C VAL A 18 -13.54 7.87 -3.25
N THR A 19 -12.46 7.85 -4.03
CA THR A 19 -11.84 6.62 -4.53
C THR A 19 -10.53 6.41 -3.76
N LEU A 20 -10.44 5.31 -3.02
CA LEU A 20 -9.20 4.88 -2.36
C LEU A 20 -8.46 3.93 -3.29
N LYS A 21 -7.20 4.25 -3.56
CA LYS A 21 -6.32 3.53 -4.46
C LYS A 21 -5.05 3.06 -3.73
N ALA A 22 -4.32 2.13 -4.34
CA ALA A 22 -2.96 1.79 -3.93
C ALA A 22 -2.03 1.81 -5.14
N THR A 23 -0.77 2.13 -4.90
CA THR A 23 0.30 2.13 -5.91
C THR A 23 1.64 1.89 -5.24
N ALA A 24 2.66 1.52 -6.03
CA ALA A 24 4.05 1.49 -5.60
C ALA A 24 4.83 2.60 -6.27
N GLU A 25 5.75 3.23 -5.53
CA GLU A 25 6.73 4.19 -6.03
C GLU A 25 8.15 3.67 -5.76
N GLY A 26 9.10 4.02 -6.60
CA GLY A 26 10.52 3.67 -6.49
C GLY A 26 11.32 4.39 -7.54
N GLU A 27 12.65 4.23 -7.53
CA GLU A 27 13.50 4.79 -8.59
C GLU A 27 13.15 4.16 -9.94
N SER A 28 13.18 4.97 -10.99
CA SER A 28 12.98 4.50 -12.35
C SER A 28 14.34 4.25 -12.99
N GLU A 29 14.72 3.00 -13.19
CA GLU A 29 15.91 2.67 -13.99
C GLU A 29 15.65 2.98 -15.46
N THR A 30 16.27 4.04 -15.96
CA THR A 30 16.28 4.38 -17.39
C THR A 30 17.37 3.60 -18.13
N SER A 31 17.20 2.31 -18.30
CA SER A 31 17.95 1.56 -19.31
C SER A 31 17.10 1.46 -20.58
N SER A 32 17.50 2.19 -21.53
CA SER A 32 17.20 2.41 -22.95
C SER A 32 16.11 1.61 -23.69
N GLU A 33 15.15 0.93 -23.11
CA GLU A 33 13.94 0.45 -23.84
C GLU A 33 12.77 0.04 -22.93
N ASN A 34 13.00 -0.18 -21.63
CA ASN A 34 11.91 -0.43 -20.67
C ASN A 34 12.27 0.24 -19.33
N SER A 35 11.49 1.22 -18.93
CA SER A 35 11.59 1.81 -17.59
C SER A 35 11.05 0.77 -16.59
N ARG A 36 11.91 0.24 -15.73
CA ARG A 36 11.51 -0.64 -14.62
C ARG A 36 11.66 0.09 -13.31
N LEU A 37 10.80 -0.21 -12.36
CA LEU A 37 10.96 0.26 -11.00
C LEU A 37 12.07 -0.51 -10.31
N ALA A 38 12.88 0.19 -9.52
CA ALA A 38 13.94 -0.38 -8.72
C ALA A 38 13.68 -0.18 -7.23
N ALA A 39 14.17 -1.12 -6.44
CA ALA A 39 14.23 -1.09 -5.00
C ALA A 39 15.70 -1.22 -4.58
N GLY A 40 16.41 -0.09 -4.52
CA GLY A 40 17.86 -0.09 -4.40
C GLY A 40 18.51 -0.73 -5.63
N VAL A 41 19.26 -1.81 -5.47
CA VAL A 41 19.92 -2.56 -6.56
C VAL A 41 19.01 -3.63 -7.21
N MET A 42 17.82 -3.86 -6.66
CA MET A 42 16.85 -4.84 -7.18
C MET A 42 15.98 -4.20 -8.27
N SER A 43 16.02 -4.73 -9.48
CA SER A 43 15.06 -4.42 -10.54
C SER A 43 13.77 -5.18 -10.28
N VAL A 44 12.68 -4.49 -9.99
CA VAL A 44 11.40 -5.11 -9.60
C VAL A 44 10.57 -5.44 -10.84
N SER A 45 10.13 -6.69 -10.98
CA SER A 45 9.22 -7.15 -12.04
C SER A 45 7.78 -7.25 -11.59
N SER A 46 7.53 -7.65 -10.34
CA SER A 46 6.19 -7.71 -9.77
C SER A 46 6.19 -7.30 -8.31
N PHE A 47 5.08 -6.70 -7.85
CA PHE A 47 4.82 -6.42 -6.45
C PHE A 47 3.34 -6.63 -6.16
N SER A 48 3.07 -7.52 -5.23
CA SER A 48 1.72 -7.83 -4.75
C SER A 48 1.63 -7.71 -3.24
N VAL A 49 0.50 -7.21 -2.73
CA VAL A 49 0.24 -7.06 -1.30
C VAL A 49 -1.18 -7.50 -0.96
N GLY A 50 -1.30 -8.28 0.10
CA GLY A 50 -2.59 -8.64 0.71
C GLY A 50 -2.99 -7.60 1.76
N THR A 51 -4.22 -7.10 1.71
CA THR A 51 -4.75 -6.10 2.64
C THR A 51 -6.14 -6.47 3.12
N GLN A 52 -6.46 -6.08 4.35
CA GLN A 52 -7.79 -6.17 4.95
C GLN A 52 -8.02 -5.03 5.95
N ASP A 53 -9.25 -4.85 6.38
CA ASP A 53 -9.66 -3.94 7.47
C ASP A 53 -9.17 -2.50 7.27
N MET A 54 -9.39 -1.95 6.06
CA MET A 54 -9.00 -0.57 5.77
C MET A 54 -9.96 0.43 6.41
N GLU A 55 -9.39 1.39 7.12
CA GLU A 55 -10.08 2.46 7.81
C GLU A 55 -9.38 3.79 7.55
N MET A 56 -10.14 4.80 7.16
CA MET A 56 -9.62 6.16 7.00
C MET A 56 -9.84 6.98 8.26
N LYS A 57 -8.84 7.76 8.67
CA LYS A 57 -8.93 8.70 9.80
C LYS A 57 -8.99 10.13 9.28
N TYR A 58 -9.89 10.92 9.84
CA TYR A 58 -10.10 12.30 9.42
C TYR A 58 -10.49 13.23 10.57
N VAL A 59 -10.34 14.52 10.33
CA VAL A 59 -10.89 15.61 11.15
C VAL A 59 -12.02 16.26 10.37
N SER A 60 -13.19 16.42 10.99
CA SER A 60 -14.36 16.94 10.31
C SER A 60 -14.19 18.40 9.86
N GLN A 61 -14.77 18.79 8.74
CA GLN A 61 -14.75 20.16 8.26
C GLN A 61 -15.36 21.13 9.27
N ALA A 62 -16.39 20.71 10.01
CA ALA A 62 -17.05 21.54 11.02
C ALA A 62 -16.12 21.90 12.19
N GLU A 63 -15.19 21.03 12.57
CA GLU A 63 -14.20 21.29 13.62
C GLU A 63 -13.14 22.28 13.14
N ILE A 64 -12.73 22.17 11.88
CA ILE A 64 -11.79 23.10 11.26
C ILE A 64 -12.41 24.49 11.13
N ASP A 65 -13.66 24.60 10.66
CA ASP A 65 -14.41 25.85 10.54
C ASP A 65 -14.64 26.50 11.89
N ALA A 66 -14.71 25.73 12.99
CA ALA A 66 -14.76 26.22 14.35
C ALA A 66 -13.42 26.78 14.88
N GLY A 67 -12.35 26.74 14.06
CA GLY A 67 -11.03 27.26 14.39
C GLY A 67 -10.20 26.32 15.27
N ILE A 68 -10.54 25.05 15.30
CA ILE A 68 -9.77 24.04 16.01
C ILE A 68 -8.61 23.62 15.08
N SER A 69 -7.37 23.88 15.50
CA SER A 69 -6.18 23.58 14.68
C SER A 69 -5.75 22.13 14.84
N ILE A 70 -5.50 21.46 13.72
CA ILE A 70 -4.83 20.16 13.70
C ILE A 70 -3.37 20.38 14.13
N GLY A 71 -2.98 19.89 15.31
CA GLY A 71 -1.59 19.97 15.79
C GLY A 71 -1.38 20.63 17.16
N ASP A 72 -2.36 21.29 17.75
CA ASP A 72 -2.24 21.92 19.08
C ASP A 72 -2.53 20.97 20.26
N GLY A 73 -2.56 19.65 20.02
CA GLY A 73 -2.72 18.64 21.08
C GLY A 73 -4.11 18.58 21.72
N LEU A 74 -5.09 19.31 21.21
CA LEU A 74 -6.47 19.37 21.73
C LEU A 74 -7.47 18.57 20.90
N LEU A 75 -7.05 18.00 19.75
CA LEU A 75 -7.88 17.14 18.90
C LEU A 75 -7.39 15.72 18.94
N GLU A 76 -7.80 14.97 19.96
CA GLU A 76 -7.67 13.49 19.96
C GLU A 76 -8.85 12.80 19.23
N THR A 77 -9.66 13.52 18.48
CA THR A 77 -10.78 12.94 17.75
C THR A 77 -10.40 12.65 16.31
N ASN A 78 -9.55 11.66 16.10
CA ASN A 78 -9.45 10.99 14.81
C ASN A 78 -10.75 10.23 14.57
N LEU A 79 -11.66 10.87 13.84
CA LEU A 79 -12.90 10.24 13.42
C LEU A 79 -12.58 9.16 12.39
N SER A 80 -13.32 8.07 12.42
CA SER A 80 -13.20 6.97 11.49
C SER A 80 -14.21 7.11 10.37
N ALA A 81 -13.76 6.90 9.13
CA ALA A 81 -14.61 6.82 7.96
C ALA A 81 -14.36 5.51 7.21
N GLU A 82 -15.43 4.83 6.87
CA GLU A 82 -15.38 3.62 6.04
C GLU A 82 -15.92 3.93 4.64
N LEU A 83 -15.21 3.50 3.61
CA LEU A 83 -15.66 3.55 2.20
C LEU A 83 -16.51 2.31 1.85
N GLY A 84 -17.58 2.07 2.62
CA GLY A 84 -18.42 0.90 2.44
C GLY A 84 -17.75 -0.41 2.89
N THR A 85 -18.46 -1.53 2.75
CA THR A 85 -18.00 -2.85 3.22
C THR A 85 -16.89 -3.47 2.36
N GLU A 86 -16.66 -2.96 1.14
CA GLU A 86 -15.68 -3.53 0.22
C GLU A 86 -14.23 -3.25 0.62
N VAL A 87 -13.96 -2.14 1.30
CA VAL A 87 -12.60 -1.76 1.75
C VAL A 87 -12.12 -2.59 2.94
N SER A 88 -13.03 -3.15 3.72
CA SER A 88 -12.71 -4.01 4.86
C SER A 88 -12.52 -5.49 4.47
N GLN A 89 -12.78 -5.85 3.21
CA GLN A 89 -12.59 -7.22 2.73
C GLN A 89 -11.12 -7.53 2.46
N GLU A 90 -10.78 -8.81 2.54
CA GLU A 90 -9.50 -9.33 2.11
C GLU A 90 -9.29 -9.06 0.61
N LYS A 91 -8.19 -8.41 0.26
CA LYS A 91 -7.84 -8.09 -1.14
C LYS A 91 -6.38 -8.42 -1.41
N SER A 92 -6.12 -8.89 -2.63
CA SER A 92 -4.79 -8.94 -3.22
C SER A 92 -4.65 -7.80 -4.21
N LEU A 93 -3.73 -6.89 -3.97
CA LEU A 93 -3.46 -5.73 -4.80
C LEU A 93 -2.17 -5.98 -5.58
N GLN A 94 -2.23 -5.91 -6.90
CA GLN A 94 -1.05 -5.88 -7.75
C GLN A 94 -0.63 -4.43 -7.96
N LEU A 95 0.56 -4.07 -7.47
CA LEU A 95 1.08 -2.70 -7.49
C LEU A 95 2.16 -2.50 -8.54
N ILE A 96 2.85 -3.58 -8.95
CA ILE A 96 3.77 -3.60 -10.08
C ILE A 96 3.47 -4.84 -10.90
N VAL A 97 3.38 -4.68 -12.21
CA VAL A 97 3.21 -5.76 -13.19
C VAL A 97 4.17 -5.51 -14.35
N ASP A 98 4.96 -6.51 -14.70
CA ASP A 98 5.97 -6.44 -15.77
C ASP A 98 6.98 -5.27 -15.60
N GLY A 99 7.24 -4.88 -14.34
CA GLY A 99 8.14 -3.77 -13.99
C GLY A 99 7.51 -2.39 -14.00
N GLU A 100 6.23 -2.27 -14.34
CA GLU A 100 5.51 -1.00 -14.37
C GLU A 100 4.60 -0.84 -13.15
N SER A 101 4.62 0.35 -12.53
CA SER A 101 3.69 0.69 -11.44
C SER A 101 2.25 0.68 -11.94
N GLN A 102 1.38 0.07 -11.15
CA GLN A 102 -0.06 0.05 -11.37
C GLN A 102 -0.77 0.86 -10.29
N VAL A 103 -1.87 1.49 -10.67
CA VAL A 103 -2.81 2.10 -9.74
C VAL A 103 -4.00 1.16 -9.59
N THR A 104 -4.12 0.55 -8.42
CA THR A 104 -5.19 -0.41 -8.12
C THR A 104 -6.24 0.23 -7.23
N VAL A 105 -7.51 0.19 -7.64
CA VAL A 105 -8.63 0.69 -6.83
C VAL A 105 -8.88 -0.29 -5.67
N ILE A 106 -8.85 0.23 -4.44
CA ILE A 106 -9.18 -0.52 -3.24
C ILE A 106 -10.68 -0.47 -2.98
N GLY A 107 -11.30 0.70 -3.13
CA GLY A 107 -12.73 0.89 -2.99
C GLY A 107 -13.16 2.31 -3.27
N GLU A 108 -14.46 2.48 -3.44
CA GLU A 108 -15.11 3.75 -3.72
C GLU A 108 -16.32 3.92 -2.79
N GLY A 109 -16.62 5.15 -2.42
CA GLY A 109 -17.78 5.41 -1.60
C GLY A 109 -17.90 6.85 -1.15
N GLN A 110 -19.03 7.15 -0.48
CA GLN A 110 -19.26 8.46 0.11
C GLN A 110 -18.69 8.52 1.52
N THR A 111 -17.91 9.55 1.79
CA THR A 111 -17.29 9.78 3.07
C THR A 111 -17.51 11.24 3.55
N PRO A 112 -17.53 11.51 4.86
CA PRO A 112 -17.71 12.86 5.37
C PRO A 112 -16.66 13.84 4.85
N ASN A 113 -17.06 15.09 4.57
CA ASN A 113 -16.12 16.16 4.25
C ASN A 113 -15.21 16.44 5.44
N GLY A 114 -13.91 16.59 5.16
CA GLY A 114 -12.92 16.84 6.20
C GLY A 114 -11.49 16.72 5.70
N HIS A 115 -10.55 16.68 6.62
CA HIS A 115 -9.14 16.49 6.33
C HIS A 115 -8.71 15.08 6.73
N TYR A 116 -8.34 14.28 5.76
CA TYR A 116 -7.94 12.88 5.93
C TYR A 116 -6.46 12.80 6.23
N THR A 117 -6.12 12.30 7.41
CA THR A 117 -4.75 12.31 7.95
C THR A 117 -4.01 11.00 7.75
N GLU A 118 -4.75 9.89 7.77
CA GLU A 118 -4.15 8.55 7.62
C GLU A 118 -5.16 7.50 7.14
N VAL A 119 -4.63 6.43 6.57
CA VAL A 119 -5.35 5.19 6.30
C VAL A 119 -4.68 4.09 7.11
N LEU A 120 -5.47 3.40 7.92
CA LEU A 120 -5.05 2.19 8.65
C LEU A 120 -5.49 0.97 7.86
N PHE A 121 -4.66 -0.06 7.82
CA PHE A 121 -5.01 -1.36 7.25
C PHE A 121 -4.14 -2.46 7.84
N THR A 122 -4.61 -3.70 7.74
CA THR A 122 -3.85 -4.86 8.14
C THR A 122 -3.32 -5.57 6.91
N LEU A 123 -2.02 -5.93 6.91
CA LEU A 123 -1.49 -6.88 5.94
C LEU A 123 -2.20 -8.22 6.12
N HIS A 124 -2.72 -8.77 5.03
CA HIS A 124 -3.45 -10.03 5.04
C HIS A 124 -2.66 -11.13 4.36
N GLN A 125 -2.47 -12.23 5.08
CA GLN A 125 -1.85 -13.44 4.55
C GLN A 125 -2.89 -14.28 3.82
N HIS A 126 -2.68 -14.55 2.54
CA HIS A 126 -3.58 -15.40 1.78
C HIS A 126 -3.55 -16.85 2.29
N ALA A 127 -4.73 -17.42 2.52
CA ALA A 127 -4.86 -18.77 3.06
C ALA A 127 -4.28 -19.83 2.10
N GLU A 128 -3.73 -20.89 2.69
CA GLU A 128 -3.32 -22.10 1.99
C GLU A 128 -4.50 -22.70 1.19
N GLY A 129 -4.26 -22.99 -0.08
CA GLY A 129 -5.29 -23.57 -0.96
C GLY A 129 -6.05 -22.57 -1.85
N SER A 130 -5.65 -21.30 -1.86
CA SER A 130 -6.04 -20.36 -2.92
C SER A 130 -5.34 -20.80 -4.22
N ALA A 131 -5.90 -21.81 -4.88
CA ALA A 131 -5.27 -22.52 -5.99
C ALA A 131 -4.76 -21.54 -7.07
N GLY A 132 -3.45 -21.53 -7.28
CA GLY A 132 -2.77 -20.72 -8.28
C GLY A 132 -2.37 -19.33 -7.85
N SER A 133 -2.41 -18.99 -6.57
CA SER A 133 -1.95 -17.69 -6.06
C SER A 133 -0.48 -17.75 -5.66
N GLU A 134 0.37 -16.93 -6.29
CA GLU A 134 1.77 -16.70 -5.87
C GLU A 134 1.85 -16.10 -4.47
N MET A 135 0.74 -15.52 -3.99
CA MET A 135 0.56 -14.94 -2.66
C MET A 135 0.16 -15.96 -1.58
N GLU A 136 0.09 -17.27 -1.90
CA GLU A 136 -0.26 -18.28 -0.90
C GLU A 136 0.72 -18.23 0.30
N ASN A 137 0.17 -18.13 1.50
CA ASN A 137 0.91 -17.93 2.76
C ASN A 137 1.78 -16.66 2.82
N LYS A 138 1.54 -15.69 1.94
CA LYS A 138 2.25 -14.42 1.90
C LYS A 138 1.29 -13.25 2.07
N SER A 139 1.72 -12.23 2.77
CA SER A 139 1.02 -10.95 2.89
C SER A 139 1.62 -9.86 2.00
N LEU A 140 2.85 -10.07 1.55
CA LEU A 140 3.56 -9.22 0.61
C LEU A 140 4.53 -10.08 -0.19
N LEU A 141 4.63 -9.84 -1.51
CA LEU A 141 5.57 -10.50 -2.41
C LEU A 141 6.12 -9.48 -3.41
N ILE A 142 7.44 -9.36 -3.46
CA ILE A 142 8.17 -8.61 -4.47
C ILE A 142 9.07 -9.58 -5.21
N GLU A 143 8.97 -9.59 -6.54
CA GLU A 143 9.82 -10.38 -7.41
C GLU A 143 10.63 -9.48 -8.33
N GLY A 144 11.82 -9.92 -8.64
CA GLY A 144 12.70 -9.15 -9.49
C GLY A 144 14.04 -9.82 -9.73
N ASP A 145 15.04 -9.00 -9.94
CA ASP A 145 16.39 -9.43 -10.26
C ASP A 145 17.44 -8.58 -9.55
N VAL A 146 18.44 -9.22 -8.97
CA VAL A 146 19.62 -8.59 -8.40
C VAL A 146 20.84 -9.14 -9.13
N GLU A 147 21.54 -8.32 -9.88
CA GLU A 147 22.75 -8.69 -10.66
C GLU A 147 22.55 -9.91 -11.59
N GLY A 148 21.38 -10.06 -12.22
CA GLY A 148 21.06 -11.18 -13.11
C GLY A 148 20.60 -12.46 -12.39
N LYS A 149 20.31 -12.39 -11.09
CA LYS A 149 19.76 -13.50 -10.31
C LYS A 149 18.30 -13.22 -9.99
N SER A 150 17.44 -14.18 -10.30
CA SER A 150 16.03 -14.11 -9.88
C SER A 150 15.95 -14.00 -8.37
N THR A 151 15.16 -13.04 -7.88
CA THR A 151 15.09 -12.72 -6.45
C THR A 151 13.63 -12.58 -6.03
N GLN A 152 13.28 -13.19 -4.90
CA GLN A 152 11.98 -13.05 -4.25
C GLN A 152 12.15 -12.51 -2.83
N VAL A 153 11.41 -11.45 -2.51
CA VAL A 153 11.29 -10.90 -1.15
C VAL A 153 9.84 -11.05 -0.72
N TRP A 154 9.59 -11.71 0.40
CA TRP A 154 8.23 -11.94 0.84
C TRP A 154 8.05 -11.89 2.35
N LEU A 155 6.85 -11.48 2.77
CA LEU A 155 6.43 -11.41 4.16
C LEU A 155 5.19 -12.30 4.38
N ALA A 156 5.09 -12.87 5.57
CA ALA A 156 3.94 -13.66 6.01
C ALA A 156 3.27 -13.04 7.26
N ALA A 157 3.60 -11.80 7.58
CA ALA A 157 3.12 -11.12 8.77
C ALA A 157 1.69 -10.59 8.57
N GLU A 158 0.81 -10.82 9.55
CA GLU A 158 -0.40 -10.05 9.75
C GLU A 158 -0.05 -8.85 10.65
N LYS A 159 0.13 -7.69 10.04
CA LYS A 159 0.61 -6.48 10.71
C LYS A 159 -0.25 -5.29 10.32
N GLN A 160 -0.68 -4.50 11.31
CA GLN A 160 -1.35 -3.24 11.02
C GLN A 160 -0.33 -2.20 10.55
N LEU A 161 -0.62 -1.58 9.42
CA LEU A 161 0.15 -0.49 8.84
C LEU A 161 -0.65 0.81 8.84
N ARG A 162 0.08 1.93 8.75
CA ARG A 162 -0.47 3.28 8.72
C ARG A 162 0.11 4.03 7.53
N ALA A 163 -0.74 4.38 6.57
CA ALA A 163 -0.39 5.32 5.51
C ALA A 163 -0.72 6.74 5.99
N VAL A 164 0.29 7.51 6.38
CA VAL A 164 0.12 8.85 6.93
C VAL A 164 0.26 9.90 5.82
N ALA A 165 -0.58 10.94 5.84
CA ALA A 165 -0.48 12.05 4.90
C ALA A 165 0.83 12.82 5.12
N ALA A 166 1.50 13.21 4.03
CA ALA A 166 2.72 14.01 4.09
C ALA A 166 2.46 15.42 4.69
N SER A 167 1.24 15.92 4.55
CA SER A 167 0.79 17.17 5.20
C SER A 167 0.34 16.89 6.64
N SER A 168 0.85 17.64 7.60
CA SER A 168 0.39 17.55 9.00
C SER A 168 -1.08 17.90 9.19
N GLN A 169 -1.69 18.58 8.21
CA GLN A 169 -3.12 18.91 8.21
C GLN A 169 -3.97 17.85 7.52
N GLY A 170 -3.33 16.81 6.93
CA GLY A 170 -4.01 15.84 6.09
C GLY A 170 -4.37 16.42 4.72
N TYR A 171 -5.21 15.68 3.97
CA TYR A 171 -5.72 16.07 2.66
C TYR A 171 -7.20 16.44 2.75
N GLU A 172 -7.57 17.63 2.23
CA GLU A 172 -8.97 18.07 2.19
C GLU A 172 -9.77 17.18 1.23
N VAL A 173 -10.88 16.63 1.75
CA VAL A 173 -11.90 15.92 0.97
C VAL A 173 -13.15 16.79 0.98
N LYS A 174 -13.42 17.42 -0.17
CA LYS A 174 -14.57 18.26 -0.43
C LYS A 174 -14.91 18.22 -1.92
N GLY A 175 -15.82 17.35 -2.30
CA GLY A 175 -16.09 16.96 -3.68
C GLY A 175 -15.37 15.65 -4.03
N ASP A 176 -15.43 15.26 -5.31
CA ASP A 176 -14.81 14.02 -5.77
C ASP A 176 -13.30 14.07 -5.55
N THR A 177 -12.77 13.07 -4.85
CA THR A 177 -11.36 13.05 -4.41
C THR A 177 -10.77 11.65 -4.55
N ASP A 178 -9.56 11.58 -5.09
CA ASP A 178 -8.76 10.36 -5.16
C ASP A 178 -7.69 10.39 -4.08
N LEU A 179 -7.70 9.40 -3.18
CA LEU A 179 -6.66 9.16 -2.19
C LEU A 179 -5.89 7.87 -2.53
N SER A 180 -4.58 7.89 -2.39
CA SER A 180 -3.73 6.74 -2.69
C SER A 180 -2.86 6.35 -1.50
N VAL A 181 -2.90 5.06 -1.13
CA VAL A 181 -1.90 4.42 -0.29
C VAL A 181 -0.70 4.12 -1.18
N VAL A 182 0.43 4.69 -0.86
CA VAL A 182 1.68 4.52 -1.61
C VAL A 182 2.61 3.62 -0.84
N PHE A 183 3.14 2.59 -1.50
CA PHE A 183 4.22 1.74 -1.02
C PHE A 183 5.53 2.24 -1.64
N ASP A 184 6.41 2.77 -0.83
CA ASP A 184 7.70 3.34 -1.23
C ASP A 184 8.78 2.25 -1.16
N LEU A 185 9.21 1.79 -2.34
CA LEU A 185 10.23 0.74 -2.45
C LEU A 185 11.60 1.22 -1.96
N GLU A 186 11.95 2.49 -2.17
CA GLU A 186 13.24 3.01 -1.69
C GLU A 186 13.30 2.99 -0.17
N ALA A 187 12.24 3.48 0.48
CA ALA A 187 12.14 3.45 1.93
C ALA A 187 12.08 2.01 2.48
N MET A 188 11.39 1.09 1.77
CA MET A 188 11.32 -0.32 2.18
C MET A 188 12.68 -1.01 2.15
N PHE A 189 13.54 -0.68 1.18
CA PHE A 189 14.87 -1.26 1.02
C PHE A 189 15.98 -0.36 1.58
N GLU A 190 15.67 0.69 2.34
CA GLU A 190 16.67 1.58 2.93
C GLU A 190 17.64 0.81 3.84
N GLY A 191 18.93 0.89 3.54
CA GLY A 191 20.00 0.22 4.28
C GLY A 191 20.04 -1.30 4.12
N VAL A 192 19.28 -1.88 3.18
CA VAL A 192 19.31 -3.31 2.86
C VAL A 192 20.35 -3.57 1.77
N ASP A 193 21.38 -4.36 2.10
CA ASP A 193 22.45 -4.74 1.16
C ASP A 193 22.04 -6.00 0.38
N MET A 194 21.24 -5.80 -0.67
CA MET A 194 20.74 -6.89 -1.51
C MET A 194 21.87 -7.57 -2.34
N ASP A 195 23.01 -6.90 -2.56
CA ASP A 195 24.18 -7.52 -3.23
C ASP A 195 24.80 -8.62 -2.36
N ALA A 196 24.60 -8.55 -1.04
CA ALA A 196 25.05 -9.57 -0.11
C ALA A 196 24.06 -10.74 0.05
N ALA A 197 22.92 -10.74 -0.66
CA ALA A 197 21.93 -11.80 -0.56
C ALA A 197 22.45 -13.12 -1.12
N LEU A 198 22.14 -14.21 -0.43
CA LEU A 198 22.64 -15.54 -0.71
C LEU A 198 21.53 -16.39 -1.37
N ASP A 199 21.95 -17.29 -2.25
CA ASP A 199 21.21 -18.46 -2.71
C ASP A 199 21.89 -19.70 -2.08
N ALA A 200 21.58 -19.96 -0.80
CA ALA A 200 22.28 -21.01 -0.04
C ALA A 200 21.77 -22.41 -0.39
N ASN A 201 20.54 -22.53 -0.84
CA ASN A 201 19.97 -23.81 -1.29
C ASN A 201 20.39 -24.16 -2.73
N SER A 202 20.93 -23.17 -3.49
CA SER A 202 21.45 -23.32 -4.87
C SER A 202 20.41 -23.76 -5.89
N ASP A 203 19.16 -23.28 -5.74
CA ASP A 203 18.08 -23.55 -6.70
C ASP A 203 18.00 -22.50 -7.82
N GLY A 204 18.81 -21.43 -7.73
CA GLY A 204 18.90 -20.36 -8.73
C GLY A 204 17.97 -19.17 -8.47
N VAL A 205 17.30 -19.16 -7.34
CA VAL A 205 16.48 -18.05 -6.84
C VAL A 205 17.03 -17.56 -5.51
N VAL A 206 17.23 -16.28 -5.35
CA VAL A 206 17.57 -15.67 -4.06
C VAL A 206 16.28 -15.41 -3.30
N GLU A 207 16.08 -16.06 -2.17
CA GLU A 207 14.88 -15.90 -1.33
C GLU A 207 15.18 -15.11 -0.06
N VAL A 208 14.41 -14.04 0.16
CA VAL A 208 14.42 -13.23 1.38
C VAL A 208 13.04 -13.34 2.04
N GLY A 209 12.88 -14.29 2.92
CA GLY A 209 11.62 -14.62 3.55
C GLY A 209 11.75 -15.04 5.01
N PRO A 210 10.63 -15.21 5.74
CA PRO A 210 10.62 -15.56 7.16
C PRO A 210 11.13 -16.98 7.46
N ASP A 211 11.09 -17.87 6.49
CA ASP A 211 11.58 -19.24 6.60
C ASP A 211 13.12 -19.33 6.54
N ASN A 212 13.78 -18.26 6.07
CA ASN A 212 15.23 -18.15 6.00
C ASN A 212 15.92 -19.30 5.24
N ILE A 213 15.31 -19.79 4.17
CA ILE A 213 15.81 -20.92 3.38
C ILE A 213 17.23 -20.63 2.87
N ASP A 214 17.48 -19.43 2.38
CA ASP A 214 18.78 -19.00 1.82
C ASP A 214 19.73 -18.34 2.83
N GLY A 215 19.34 -18.23 4.11
CA GLY A 215 20.20 -17.62 5.12
C GLY A 215 20.14 -16.10 5.14
N ASN A 216 19.12 -15.47 4.54
CA ASN A 216 18.96 -14.03 4.38
C ASN A 216 18.17 -13.36 5.52
N ALA A 217 18.12 -13.95 6.74
CA ALA A 217 17.31 -13.46 7.85
C ALA A 217 17.60 -12.01 8.26
N ALA A 218 18.85 -11.53 8.11
CA ALA A 218 19.19 -10.16 8.43
C ALA A 218 18.55 -9.16 7.45
N LEU A 219 18.56 -9.47 6.16
CA LEU A 219 17.92 -8.66 5.10
C LEU A 219 16.40 -8.65 5.31
N TYR A 220 15.80 -9.82 5.55
CA TYR A 220 14.38 -9.95 5.88
C TYR A 220 13.99 -9.05 7.05
N SER A 221 14.72 -9.13 8.18
CA SER A 221 14.40 -8.35 9.38
C SER A 221 14.52 -6.84 9.14
N GLN A 222 15.47 -6.41 8.31
CA GLN A 222 15.61 -4.99 7.95
C GLN A 222 14.42 -4.52 7.10
N ILE A 223 14.03 -5.27 6.06
CA ILE A 223 12.88 -4.96 5.20
C ILE A 223 11.58 -4.92 6.02
N GLU A 224 11.35 -5.93 6.87
CA GLU A 224 10.18 -5.98 7.75
C GLU A 224 10.11 -4.76 8.70
N SER A 225 11.26 -4.33 9.23
CA SER A 225 11.36 -3.13 10.08
C SER A 225 11.08 -1.84 9.33
N ASN A 226 11.56 -1.73 8.08
CA ASN A 226 11.40 -0.52 7.27
C ASN A 226 9.96 -0.32 6.79
N LEU A 227 9.18 -1.40 6.69
CA LEU A 227 7.84 -1.40 6.09
C LEU A 227 6.89 -0.37 6.71
N GLU A 228 6.95 -0.14 8.04
CA GLU A 228 6.11 0.85 8.71
C GLU A 228 6.37 2.28 8.22
N GLY A 229 7.63 2.60 7.89
CA GLY A 229 8.04 3.90 7.35
C GLY A 229 7.89 4.03 5.84
N ALA A 230 7.66 2.91 5.15
CA ALA A 230 7.60 2.82 3.69
C ALA A 230 6.19 2.95 3.12
N VAL A 231 5.19 3.29 3.94
CA VAL A 231 3.80 3.44 3.49
C VAL A 231 3.27 4.81 3.87
N TRP A 232 2.74 5.53 2.89
CA TRP A 232 2.23 6.88 3.11
C TRP A 232 0.98 7.17 2.28
N LEU A 233 0.22 8.22 2.65
CA LEU A 233 -1.00 8.64 1.98
C LEU A 233 -0.71 9.81 1.04
N LYS A 234 -1.28 9.77 -0.17
CA LYS A 234 -1.16 10.77 -1.22
C LYS A 234 -2.55 11.20 -1.69
N ASN A 235 -2.69 12.47 -2.01
CA ASN A 235 -3.83 13.01 -2.77
C ASN A 235 -3.40 13.13 -4.24
N GLN A 236 -4.25 12.66 -5.17
CA GLN A 236 -3.99 12.73 -6.62
C GLN A 236 -4.75 13.88 -7.27
#